data_32b3fd3e93763625123b781731743784
#
_entry.id   32b3fd3e93763625123b781731743784
#
_cell.length_a   1.000
_cell.length_b   1.000
_cell.length_c   1.000
_cell.angle_alpha   90.00
_cell.angle_beta   90.00
_cell.angle_gamma   90.00
#
_symmetry.space_group_name_H-M   'P 1'
#
loop_
_entity.id
_entity.type
_entity.pdbx_description
1 polymer ?
#
loop_
_entity_poly.entity_id
_entity_poly.type
_entity_poly.pdbx_seq_one_letter_code
_entity_poly.pdbx_strand_id
1 'polypeptide(L)'
;MKGKDILINTVLDGFQKNNGVASCYCFNQDAIPSLVRAVVQKYAIKHEGGSIFIGVDSYDTRKKILSEITNTNTNLNNCLLRVLSKDFINPRYSYTYDIIITVGLNDCFDVINRLFQDSHFTLSIFTKNIMNNDFINKVRNILPDIPVGNVDSVIAQDNIYSPVEEHRYGVGLSPCALEKYNKYTEFINTTISIFGSLDVIHKCKNGDKENNISAASFRNDIAHKNGWNETLDTSIDFIKQIDDVYNPNILLERACNFFNIAKERRDLLSDNVNKLDIIEKICRDNKDKRILIVSKNGTFAAEITKYLNNKGISCGNYHDCIDDAPLVDDNGIPVLYKTGVNKGKLRIVGAQFQSSTNEKRFNDKAINVLSIKCSSNVKLKIACDAVILTSCLYDNIIDVKTRFANVEFIGVPTKVYRLYTSNTIENEKLNTEKVSPTFTIINETENNIEYDENSGNIIL
;
A
#
# COMPACT_ATOMS: atom_id res chain seq x y z
N MET A 1 -2.39 -27.32 17.26
CA MET A 1 -1.43 -27.02 16.17
C MET A 1 -1.51 -25.53 15.94
N LYS A 2 -0.39 -24.79 15.94
CA LYS A 2 -0.44 -23.34 15.66
C LYS A 2 -0.74 -23.18 14.17
N GLY A 3 -1.53 -22.22 13.74
CA GLY A 3 -1.93 -22.12 12.34
C GLY A 3 -0.77 -21.83 11.37
N LYS A 4 0.36 -21.27 11.89
CA LYS A 4 1.62 -21.23 11.17
C LYS A 4 2.05 -22.65 10.73
N ASP A 5 1.84 -23.65 11.59
CA ASP A 5 2.16 -25.05 11.28
C ASP A 5 1.17 -25.62 10.25
N ILE A 6 -0.08 -25.20 10.31
CA ILE A 6 -1.11 -25.60 9.33
C ILE A 6 -0.76 -25.03 7.95
N LEU A 7 -0.41 -23.75 7.88
CA LEU A 7 0.04 -23.11 6.64
C LEU A 7 1.24 -23.85 6.03
N ILE A 8 2.26 -24.07 6.83
CA ILE A 8 3.48 -24.78 6.41
C ILE A 8 3.14 -26.17 5.89
N ASN A 9 2.35 -26.94 6.64
CA ASN A 9 1.98 -28.30 6.24
C ASN A 9 1.14 -28.31 4.96
N THR A 10 0.19 -27.38 4.81
CA THR A 10 -0.64 -27.28 3.59
C THR A 10 0.22 -26.99 2.36
N VAL A 11 1.16 -26.04 2.47
CA VAL A 11 2.06 -25.73 1.35
C VAL A 11 2.99 -26.91 1.05
N LEU A 12 3.56 -27.57 2.07
CA LEU A 12 4.42 -28.74 1.89
C LEU A 12 3.68 -29.91 1.24
N ASP A 13 2.44 -30.18 1.66
CA ASP A 13 1.63 -31.26 1.11
C ASP A 13 1.16 -30.94 -0.31
N GLY A 14 0.76 -29.70 -0.57
CA GLY A 14 0.40 -29.23 -1.92
C GLY A 14 1.60 -29.27 -2.86
N PHE A 15 2.77 -28.84 -2.43
CA PHE A 15 4.00 -28.90 -3.19
C PHE A 15 4.38 -30.37 -3.53
N GLN A 16 4.23 -31.26 -2.58
CA GLN A 16 4.48 -32.68 -2.81
C GLN A 16 3.44 -33.30 -3.79
N LYS A 17 2.14 -32.99 -3.63
CA LYS A 17 1.08 -33.45 -4.52
C LYS A 17 1.27 -32.98 -5.96
N ASN A 18 1.84 -31.82 -6.16
CA ASN A 18 2.15 -31.25 -7.47
C ASN A 18 3.56 -31.62 -7.98
N ASN A 19 4.12 -32.72 -7.51
CA ASN A 19 5.43 -33.24 -7.92
C ASN A 19 6.58 -32.22 -7.76
N GLY A 20 6.49 -31.35 -6.76
CA GLY A 20 7.51 -30.35 -6.48
C GLY A 20 7.49 -29.12 -7.40
N VAL A 21 6.38 -28.89 -8.11
CA VAL A 21 6.18 -27.70 -8.93
C VAL A 21 4.88 -27.04 -8.51
N ALA A 22 4.95 -25.85 -7.89
CA ALA A 22 3.77 -25.17 -7.41
C ALA A 22 3.96 -23.66 -7.22
N SER A 23 2.84 -22.96 -7.14
CA SER A 23 2.77 -21.61 -6.62
C SER A 23 1.82 -21.54 -5.44
N CYS A 24 2.05 -20.61 -4.53
CA CYS A 24 1.10 -20.30 -3.48
C CYS A 24 1.07 -18.80 -3.19
N TYR A 25 -0.03 -18.36 -2.63
CA TYR A 25 -0.20 -16.98 -2.20
C TYR A 25 -0.17 -16.93 -0.66
N CYS A 26 0.79 -16.20 -0.09
CA CYS A 26 0.93 -16.08 1.35
C CYS A 26 0.77 -14.63 1.79
N PHE A 27 -0.33 -14.31 2.47
CA PHE A 27 -0.57 -12.97 3.02
C PHE A 27 0.32 -12.66 4.22
N ASN A 28 0.70 -13.69 4.98
CA ASN A 28 1.49 -13.51 6.18
C ASN A 28 2.98 -13.46 5.85
N GLN A 29 3.48 -12.25 5.66
CA GLN A 29 4.90 -12.03 5.40
C GLN A 29 5.80 -12.53 6.54
N ASP A 30 5.32 -12.56 7.79
CA ASP A 30 6.08 -13.06 8.95
C ASP A 30 6.14 -14.58 9.02
N ALA A 31 5.21 -15.28 8.38
CA ALA A 31 5.25 -16.74 8.25
C ALA A 31 6.20 -17.23 7.13
N ILE A 32 6.49 -16.37 6.15
CA ILE A 32 7.27 -16.74 4.95
C ILE A 32 8.67 -17.25 5.30
N PRO A 33 9.47 -16.62 6.16
CA PRO A 33 10.80 -17.16 6.49
C PRO A 33 10.75 -18.58 7.03
N SER A 34 9.78 -18.88 7.88
CA SER A 34 9.61 -20.23 8.44
C SER A 34 9.06 -21.22 7.44
N LEU A 35 8.18 -20.79 6.52
CA LEU A 35 7.70 -21.60 5.41
C LEU A 35 8.88 -21.97 4.48
N VAL A 36 9.66 -21.00 4.06
CA VAL A 36 10.84 -21.22 3.22
C VAL A 36 11.83 -22.18 3.91
N ARG A 37 12.11 -21.95 5.21
CA ARG A 37 12.96 -22.84 6.00
C ARG A 37 12.43 -24.28 6.01
N ALA A 38 11.13 -24.47 6.21
CA ALA A 38 10.53 -25.80 6.25
C ALA A 38 10.64 -26.52 4.90
N VAL A 39 10.45 -25.80 3.78
CA VAL A 39 10.65 -26.35 2.42
C VAL A 39 12.10 -26.74 2.20
N VAL A 40 13.04 -25.85 2.53
CA VAL A 40 14.48 -26.09 2.43
C VAL A 40 14.90 -27.31 3.25
N GLN A 41 14.44 -27.38 4.50
CA GLN A 41 14.75 -28.50 5.39
C GLN A 41 14.19 -29.83 4.87
N LYS A 42 12.93 -29.84 4.41
CA LYS A 42 12.28 -31.05 3.87
C LYS A 42 13.00 -31.54 2.60
N TYR A 43 13.45 -30.58 1.75
CA TYR A 43 14.24 -30.90 0.58
C TYR A 43 15.60 -31.48 0.99
N ALA A 44 16.36 -30.80 1.84
CA ALA A 44 17.71 -31.22 2.25
C ALA A 44 17.75 -32.59 2.93
N ILE A 45 16.70 -32.98 3.68
CA ILE A 45 16.58 -34.31 4.28
C ILE A 45 16.53 -35.40 3.20
N LYS A 46 15.90 -35.12 2.04
CA LYS A 46 15.70 -36.09 0.97
C LYS A 46 16.83 -36.11 -0.06
N HIS A 47 17.57 -35.03 -0.18
CA HIS A 47 18.55 -34.78 -1.25
C HIS A 47 19.87 -34.27 -0.65
N GLU A 48 20.69 -35.19 -0.16
CA GLU A 48 22.03 -34.85 0.35
C GLU A 48 22.92 -34.28 -0.77
N GLY A 49 23.60 -33.18 -0.49
CA GLY A 49 24.52 -32.54 -1.46
C GLY A 49 23.82 -31.80 -2.60
N GLY A 50 22.48 -31.67 -2.57
CA GLY A 50 21.75 -30.95 -3.59
C GLY A 50 21.96 -29.43 -3.59
N SER A 51 21.40 -28.73 -4.55
CA SER A 51 21.54 -27.29 -4.72
C SER A 51 20.20 -26.56 -4.59
N ILE A 52 20.20 -25.50 -3.78
CA ILE A 52 18.99 -24.72 -3.41
C ILE A 52 19.21 -23.25 -3.79
N PHE A 53 18.31 -22.72 -4.59
CA PHE A 53 18.28 -21.29 -4.92
C PHE A 53 17.02 -20.63 -4.35
N ILE A 54 17.18 -19.47 -3.73
CA ILE A 54 16.07 -18.65 -3.24
C ILE A 54 16.20 -17.26 -3.84
N GLY A 55 15.24 -16.90 -4.70
CA GLY A 55 15.09 -15.56 -5.26
C GLY A 55 14.07 -14.76 -4.48
N VAL A 56 14.41 -13.57 -4.00
CA VAL A 56 13.53 -12.74 -3.17
C VAL A 56 13.35 -11.33 -3.73
N ASP A 57 12.25 -10.69 -3.38
CA ASP A 57 11.88 -9.35 -3.83
C ASP A 57 12.81 -8.24 -3.32
N SER A 58 13.37 -8.40 -2.11
CA SER A 58 14.13 -7.34 -1.45
C SER A 58 15.28 -7.87 -0.59
N TYR A 59 16.21 -6.97 -0.27
CA TYR A 59 17.31 -7.28 0.65
C TYR A 59 16.80 -7.58 2.07
N ASP A 60 15.74 -6.92 2.52
CA ASP A 60 15.16 -7.16 3.84
C ASP A 60 14.54 -8.56 3.94
N THR A 61 13.82 -9.02 2.91
CA THR A 61 13.29 -10.39 2.82
C THR A 61 14.44 -11.42 2.83
N ARG A 62 15.51 -11.16 2.07
CA ARG A 62 16.72 -11.97 2.06
C ARG A 62 17.30 -12.14 3.47
N LYS A 63 17.45 -11.02 4.19
CA LYS A 63 18.01 -11.01 5.56
C LYS A 63 17.15 -11.81 6.53
N LYS A 64 15.83 -11.67 6.47
CA LYS A 64 14.88 -12.41 7.31
C LYS A 64 14.98 -13.92 7.07
N ILE A 65 14.99 -14.35 5.80
CA ILE A 65 15.08 -15.77 5.44
C ILE A 65 16.42 -16.38 5.87
N LEU A 66 17.53 -15.70 5.60
CA LEU A 66 18.85 -16.16 6.03
C LEU A 66 18.94 -16.25 7.55
N SER A 67 18.43 -15.25 8.28
CA SER A 67 18.39 -15.25 9.74
C SER A 67 17.59 -16.43 10.28
N GLU A 68 16.40 -16.72 9.71
CA GLU A 68 15.58 -17.85 10.13
C GLU A 68 16.28 -19.20 9.91
N ILE A 69 16.93 -19.39 8.75
CA ILE A 69 17.66 -20.63 8.44
C ILE A 69 18.86 -20.80 9.36
N THR A 70 19.60 -19.71 9.64
CA THR A 70 20.83 -19.76 10.44
C THR A 70 20.53 -19.92 11.93
N ASN A 71 19.60 -19.12 12.46
CA ASN A 71 19.28 -19.11 13.90
C ASN A 71 18.60 -20.38 14.39
N THR A 72 17.95 -21.14 13.49
CA THR A 72 17.29 -22.40 13.83
C THR A 72 18.20 -23.63 13.63
N ASN A 73 19.49 -23.42 13.31
CA ASN A 73 20.44 -24.50 13.01
C ASN A 73 19.85 -25.52 12.02
N THR A 74 19.24 -25.02 10.94
CA THR A 74 18.61 -25.87 9.93
C THR A 74 19.67 -26.78 9.31
N ASN A 75 19.48 -28.08 9.43
CA ASN A 75 20.38 -29.05 8.81
C ASN A 75 20.18 -29.06 7.29
N LEU A 76 21.19 -28.61 6.56
CA LEU A 76 21.16 -28.54 5.10
C LEU A 76 21.73 -29.80 4.42
N ASN A 77 22.19 -30.82 5.17
CA ASN A 77 22.76 -32.08 4.64
C ASN A 77 23.73 -31.85 3.45
N ASN A 78 24.67 -30.95 3.64
CA ASN A 78 25.67 -30.56 2.63
C ASN A 78 25.06 -29.91 1.35
N CYS A 79 23.81 -29.52 1.35
CA CYS A 79 23.23 -28.79 0.23
C CYS A 79 23.85 -27.40 0.08
N LEU A 80 24.10 -27.02 -1.17
CA LEU A 80 24.52 -25.66 -1.51
C LEU A 80 23.31 -24.73 -1.47
N LEU A 81 23.32 -23.72 -0.58
CA LEU A 81 22.27 -22.72 -0.48
C LEU A 81 22.74 -21.38 -1.04
N ARG A 82 21.98 -20.81 -1.96
CA ARG A 82 22.18 -19.46 -2.48
C ARG A 82 20.90 -18.63 -2.37
N VAL A 83 20.97 -17.44 -1.77
CA VAL A 83 19.85 -16.52 -1.62
C VAL A 83 20.19 -15.17 -2.26
N LEU A 84 19.44 -14.75 -3.28
CA LEU A 84 19.64 -13.49 -3.98
C LEU A 84 18.39 -12.63 -3.93
N SER A 85 18.56 -11.31 -3.79
CA SER A 85 17.49 -10.36 -4.03
C SER A 85 17.31 -10.09 -5.54
N LYS A 86 16.11 -9.64 -5.92
CA LYS A 86 15.68 -9.38 -7.30
C LYS A 86 16.72 -8.61 -8.12
N ASP A 87 17.34 -7.59 -7.52
CA ASP A 87 18.32 -6.73 -8.19
C ASP A 87 19.59 -7.47 -8.65
N PHE A 88 19.88 -8.63 -8.08
CA PHE A 88 21.01 -9.48 -8.41
C PHE A 88 20.64 -10.73 -9.22
N ILE A 89 19.36 -10.90 -9.55
CA ILE A 89 18.90 -11.99 -10.43
C ILE A 89 18.93 -11.50 -11.87
N ASN A 90 19.85 -12.01 -12.66
CA ASN A 90 19.93 -11.67 -14.06
C ASN A 90 19.14 -12.70 -14.90
N PRO A 91 18.03 -12.32 -15.56
CA PRO A 91 17.20 -13.25 -16.35
C PRO A 91 17.92 -13.85 -17.58
N ARG A 92 19.11 -13.33 -17.93
CA ARG A 92 19.92 -13.85 -19.04
C ARG A 92 20.83 -15.00 -18.64
N TYR A 93 21.04 -15.23 -17.32
CA TYR A 93 21.84 -16.35 -16.85
C TYR A 93 20.97 -17.57 -16.59
N SER A 94 21.55 -18.77 -16.87
CA SER A 94 20.98 -20.03 -16.46
C SER A 94 21.28 -20.28 -14.98
N TYR A 95 20.25 -20.63 -14.22
CA TYR A 95 20.34 -20.93 -12.80
C TYR A 95 20.05 -22.43 -12.59
N THR A 96 21.04 -23.28 -12.88
CA THR A 96 20.91 -24.74 -12.70
C THR A 96 20.97 -25.10 -11.24
N TYR A 97 19.82 -25.16 -10.59
CA TYR A 97 19.64 -25.60 -9.21
C TYR A 97 18.57 -26.70 -9.17
N ASP A 98 18.73 -27.64 -8.22
CA ASP A 98 17.76 -28.73 -8.09
C ASP A 98 16.40 -28.22 -7.61
N ILE A 99 16.41 -27.28 -6.66
CA ILE A 99 15.20 -26.59 -6.20
C ILE A 99 15.36 -25.08 -6.28
N ILE A 100 14.34 -24.42 -6.82
CA ILE A 100 14.23 -22.97 -6.87
C ILE A 100 12.99 -22.53 -6.08
N ILE A 101 13.19 -21.61 -5.14
CA ILE A 101 12.12 -20.98 -4.38
C ILE A 101 12.14 -19.49 -4.70
N THR A 102 11.00 -18.94 -5.11
CA THR A 102 10.86 -17.49 -5.31
C THR A 102 9.90 -16.91 -4.29
N VAL A 103 10.22 -15.73 -3.76
CA VAL A 103 9.43 -15.04 -2.73
C VAL A 103 9.22 -13.59 -3.12
N GLY A 104 7.96 -13.19 -3.27
CA GLY A 104 7.58 -11.80 -3.50
C GLY A 104 7.90 -11.28 -4.90
N LEU A 105 8.26 -12.13 -5.88
CA LEU A 105 8.49 -11.74 -7.27
C LEU A 105 7.15 -11.55 -8.02
N ASN A 106 6.27 -10.70 -7.49
CA ASN A 106 4.87 -10.60 -7.90
C ASN A 106 4.65 -10.03 -9.31
N ASP A 107 5.67 -9.34 -9.88
CA ASP A 107 5.57 -8.67 -11.19
C ASP A 107 6.68 -9.14 -12.16
N CYS A 108 7.33 -10.26 -11.85
CA CYS A 108 8.52 -10.72 -12.55
C CYS A 108 8.30 -12.06 -13.26
N PHE A 109 7.27 -12.13 -14.14
CA PHE A 109 6.95 -13.38 -14.83
C PHE A 109 8.13 -13.97 -15.60
N ASP A 110 8.87 -13.16 -16.35
CA ASP A 110 10.00 -13.65 -17.16
C ASP A 110 11.12 -14.26 -16.29
N VAL A 111 11.36 -13.66 -15.12
CA VAL A 111 12.30 -14.20 -14.13
C VAL A 111 11.81 -15.54 -13.59
N ILE A 112 10.53 -15.63 -13.21
CA ILE A 112 9.93 -16.87 -12.68
C ILE A 112 9.94 -17.95 -13.75
N ASN A 113 9.52 -17.63 -14.95
CA ASN A 113 9.46 -18.58 -16.07
C ASN A 113 10.87 -19.10 -16.44
N ARG A 114 11.86 -18.22 -16.44
CA ARG A 114 13.25 -18.60 -16.71
C ARG A 114 13.79 -19.51 -15.61
N LEU A 115 13.61 -19.15 -14.36
CA LEU A 115 14.03 -19.95 -13.22
C LEU A 115 13.34 -21.33 -13.21
N PHE A 116 12.05 -21.38 -13.58
CA PHE A 116 11.30 -22.61 -13.67
C PHE A 116 11.88 -23.59 -14.72
N GLN A 117 12.33 -23.08 -15.85
CA GLN A 117 12.89 -23.92 -16.94
C GLN A 117 14.20 -24.60 -16.55
N ASP A 118 14.93 -24.05 -15.58
CA ASP A 118 16.27 -24.48 -15.21
C ASP A 118 16.30 -25.34 -13.92
N SER A 119 15.14 -25.77 -13.37
CA SER A 119 15.07 -26.51 -12.11
C SER A 119 14.16 -27.74 -12.15
N HIS A 120 14.46 -28.72 -11.29
CA HIS A 120 13.60 -29.89 -11.10
C HIS A 120 12.40 -29.62 -10.19
N PHE A 121 12.61 -28.76 -9.18
CA PHE A 121 11.58 -28.38 -8.22
C PHE A 121 11.45 -26.86 -8.17
N THR A 122 10.24 -26.36 -8.23
CA THR A 122 9.98 -24.89 -8.17
C THR A 122 8.80 -24.56 -7.30
N LEU A 123 9.03 -23.68 -6.32
CA LEU A 123 7.97 -23.09 -5.49
C LEU A 123 8.00 -21.56 -5.60
N SER A 124 6.92 -20.98 -6.10
CA SER A 124 6.75 -19.52 -6.12
C SER A 124 5.77 -19.07 -5.03
N ILE A 125 6.24 -18.25 -4.11
CA ILE A 125 5.47 -17.69 -3.01
C ILE A 125 5.17 -16.22 -3.33
N PHE A 126 3.91 -15.91 -3.62
CA PHE A 126 3.45 -14.55 -3.88
C PHE A 126 3.00 -13.89 -2.57
N THR A 127 3.37 -12.62 -2.40
CA THR A 127 3.20 -11.87 -1.14
C THR A 127 2.24 -10.70 -1.25
N LYS A 128 1.85 -10.32 -2.47
CA LYS A 128 0.91 -9.24 -2.75
C LYS A 128 -0.29 -9.75 -3.50
N ASN A 129 -1.43 -9.11 -3.28
CA ASN A 129 -2.62 -9.40 -4.08
C ASN A 129 -2.34 -8.99 -5.52
N ILE A 130 -2.09 -9.97 -6.37
CA ILE A 130 -1.78 -9.75 -7.78
C ILE A 130 -3.10 -9.43 -8.48
N MET A 131 -3.34 -8.14 -8.73
CA MET A 131 -4.56 -7.68 -9.41
C MET A 131 -4.51 -7.90 -10.93
N ASN A 132 -3.34 -8.23 -11.49
CA ASN A 132 -3.19 -8.49 -12.92
C ASN A 132 -3.60 -9.92 -13.26
N ASN A 133 -4.81 -10.08 -13.79
CA ASN A 133 -5.33 -11.37 -14.20
C ASN A 133 -4.44 -12.08 -15.25
N ASP A 134 -3.79 -11.32 -16.13
CA ASP A 134 -2.91 -11.88 -17.17
C ASP A 134 -1.65 -12.49 -16.56
N PHE A 135 -1.08 -11.85 -15.55
CA PHE A 135 0.06 -12.39 -14.81
C PHE A 135 -0.32 -13.68 -14.07
N ILE A 136 -1.45 -13.66 -13.34
CA ILE A 136 -1.94 -14.84 -12.61
C ILE A 136 -2.17 -16.01 -13.56
N ASN A 137 -2.82 -15.77 -14.71
CA ASN A 137 -3.10 -16.81 -15.69
C ASN A 137 -1.80 -17.37 -16.30
N LYS A 138 -0.84 -16.51 -16.64
CA LYS A 138 0.47 -16.94 -17.13
C LYS A 138 1.20 -17.81 -16.11
N VAL A 139 1.20 -17.42 -14.84
CA VAL A 139 1.84 -18.20 -13.77
C VAL A 139 1.14 -19.53 -13.57
N ARG A 140 -0.20 -19.56 -13.50
CA ARG A 140 -0.98 -20.81 -13.32
C ARG A 140 -0.80 -21.81 -14.44
N ASN A 141 -0.48 -21.35 -15.64
CA ASN A 141 -0.18 -22.24 -16.78
C ASN A 141 1.14 -23.01 -16.61
N ILE A 142 2.07 -22.49 -15.80
CA ILE A 142 3.38 -23.14 -15.58
C ILE A 142 3.53 -23.68 -14.15
N LEU A 143 2.90 -23.07 -13.16
CA LEU A 143 2.99 -23.44 -11.75
C LEU A 143 1.60 -23.69 -11.17
N PRO A 144 1.23 -24.95 -10.87
CA PRO A 144 -0.02 -25.27 -10.19
C PRO A 144 -0.19 -24.49 -8.89
N ASP A 145 -1.38 -23.96 -8.68
CA ASP A 145 -1.69 -23.15 -7.50
C ASP A 145 -2.06 -24.06 -6.30
N ILE A 146 -1.42 -23.81 -5.16
CA ILE A 146 -1.82 -24.42 -3.88
C ILE A 146 -2.84 -23.48 -3.26
N PRO A 147 -4.09 -23.90 -3.06
CA PRO A 147 -5.14 -23.04 -2.52
C PRO A 147 -4.90 -22.75 -1.02
N VAL A 148 -4.11 -21.72 -0.76
CA VAL A 148 -3.83 -21.23 0.59
C VAL A 148 -5.02 -20.43 1.16
N GLY A 149 -5.93 -19.95 0.30
CA GLY A 149 -7.13 -19.23 0.73
C GLY A 149 -8.04 -19.98 1.70
N ASN A 150 -8.07 -21.30 1.62
CA ASN A 150 -8.76 -22.12 2.60
C ASN A 150 -7.98 -22.23 3.93
N VAL A 151 -6.68 -22.05 3.90
CA VAL A 151 -5.81 -22.06 5.07
C VAL A 151 -5.83 -20.72 5.77
N ASP A 152 -5.95 -19.61 5.04
CA ASP A 152 -6.14 -18.29 5.66
C ASP A 152 -7.44 -18.24 6.47
N SER A 153 -8.51 -18.91 6.03
CA SER A 153 -9.75 -19.04 6.81
C SER A 153 -9.60 -19.93 8.05
N VAL A 154 -8.82 -21.01 7.94
CA VAL A 154 -8.50 -21.90 9.08
C VAL A 154 -7.55 -21.20 10.04
N ILE A 155 -6.57 -20.48 9.54
CA ILE A 155 -5.64 -19.65 10.31
C ILE A 155 -6.39 -18.55 11.07
N ALA A 156 -7.40 -17.93 10.47
CA ALA A 156 -8.28 -16.99 11.14
C ALA A 156 -9.10 -17.65 12.26
N GLN A 157 -9.58 -18.88 12.04
CA GLN A 157 -10.30 -19.65 13.06
C GLN A 157 -9.41 -20.08 14.23
N ASP A 158 -8.13 -20.35 13.98
CA ASP A 158 -7.15 -20.72 15.01
C ASP A 158 -6.49 -19.53 15.71
N ASN A 159 -7.01 -18.31 15.53
CA ASN A 159 -6.53 -17.08 16.17
C ASN A 159 -5.06 -16.70 15.87
N ILE A 160 -4.53 -17.03 14.71
CA ILE A 160 -3.19 -16.62 14.31
C ILE A 160 -3.21 -15.26 13.63
N TYR A 161 -4.27 -15.00 12.88
CA TYR A 161 -4.68 -13.66 12.55
C TYR A 161 -5.83 -13.30 13.47
N SER A 162 -5.69 -12.25 14.23
CA SER A 162 -6.85 -11.65 14.86
C SER A 162 -7.87 -11.35 13.78
N PRO A 163 -9.10 -11.85 13.86
CA PRO A 163 -10.14 -11.45 12.93
C PRO A 163 -10.22 -9.92 12.95
N VAL A 164 -10.30 -9.30 11.80
CA VAL A 164 -10.35 -7.85 11.67
C VAL A 164 -11.80 -7.43 11.44
N GLU A 165 -12.35 -6.60 12.31
CA GLU A 165 -13.60 -5.91 12.08
C GLU A 165 -13.32 -4.63 11.29
N GLU A 166 -13.82 -4.53 10.06
CA GLU A 166 -13.72 -3.32 9.27
C GLU A 166 -15.04 -2.54 9.31
N HIS A 167 -15.02 -1.41 10.01
CA HIS A 167 -16.12 -0.46 10.08
C HIS A 167 -15.95 0.60 8.98
N ARG A 168 -16.91 0.70 8.08
CA ARG A 168 -16.89 1.62 6.94
C ARG A 168 -17.80 2.80 7.17
N TYR A 169 -17.24 4.01 7.09
CA TYR A 169 -17.96 5.27 7.27
C TYR A 169 -17.96 6.07 5.96
N GLY A 170 -19.12 6.30 5.40
CA GLY A 170 -19.30 7.22 4.27
C GLY A 170 -19.38 8.67 4.75
N VAL A 171 -18.63 9.56 4.11
CA VAL A 171 -18.54 10.97 4.48
C VAL A 171 -18.83 11.83 3.25
N GLY A 172 -19.81 12.72 3.32
CA GLY A 172 -20.14 13.64 2.24
C GLY A 172 -19.05 14.71 2.03
N LEU A 173 -19.02 15.28 0.82
CA LEU A 173 -18.29 16.51 0.52
C LEU A 173 -19.16 17.72 0.84
N SER A 174 -18.54 18.83 1.25
CA SER A 174 -19.23 20.11 1.28
C SER A 174 -19.69 20.50 -0.14
N PRO A 175 -20.74 21.33 -0.30
CA PRO A 175 -21.23 21.70 -1.63
C PRO A 175 -20.15 22.28 -2.55
N CYS A 176 -19.28 23.14 -2.02
CA CYS A 176 -18.18 23.71 -2.78
C CYS A 176 -17.12 22.65 -3.18
N ALA A 177 -16.81 21.71 -2.29
CA ALA A 177 -15.88 20.61 -2.59
C ALA A 177 -16.49 19.63 -3.60
N LEU A 178 -17.78 19.38 -3.54
CA LEU A 178 -18.49 18.53 -4.51
C LEU A 178 -18.48 19.17 -5.92
N GLU A 179 -18.70 20.47 -6.02
CA GLU A 179 -18.60 21.18 -7.29
C GLU A 179 -17.20 21.08 -7.90
N LYS A 180 -16.16 21.26 -7.10
CA LYS A 180 -14.76 21.06 -7.54
C LYS A 180 -14.50 19.62 -7.98
N TYR A 181 -14.97 18.64 -7.21
CA TYR A 181 -14.85 17.23 -7.55
C TYR A 181 -15.48 16.90 -8.90
N ASN A 182 -16.68 17.43 -9.15
CA ASN A 182 -17.38 17.21 -10.40
C ASN A 182 -16.64 17.84 -11.59
N LYS A 183 -16.14 19.07 -11.45
CA LYS A 183 -15.30 19.74 -12.47
C LYS A 183 -14.02 18.95 -12.78
N TYR A 184 -13.35 18.46 -11.76
CA TYR A 184 -12.15 17.64 -11.93
C TYR A 184 -12.47 16.31 -12.61
N THR A 185 -13.57 15.68 -12.24
CA THR A 185 -14.01 14.40 -12.82
C THR A 185 -14.39 14.58 -14.28
N GLU A 186 -15.11 15.62 -14.63
CA GLU A 186 -15.46 15.98 -16.01
C GLU A 186 -14.21 16.21 -16.86
N PHE A 187 -13.25 17.02 -16.37
CA PHE A 187 -11.98 17.24 -17.07
C PHE A 187 -11.21 15.96 -17.31
N ILE A 188 -11.13 15.08 -16.29
CA ILE A 188 -10.42 13.79 -16.40
C ILE A 188 -11.10 12.90 -17.44
N ASN A 189 -12.42 12.75 -17.37
CA ASN A 189 -13.18 11.91 -18.29
C ASN A 189 -13.10 12.42 -19.73
N THR A 190 -13.24 13.72 -19.94
CA THR A 190 -13.08 14.35 -21.24
C THR A 190 -11.67 14.14 -21.79
N THR A 191 -10.66 14.32 -20.96
CA THR A 191 -9.27 14.09 -21.39
C THR A 191 -9.03 12.62 -21.76
N ILE A 192 -9.51 11.66 -20.97
CA ILE A 192 -9.41 10.23 -21.31
C ILE A 192 -10.14 9.92 -22.62
N SER A 193 -11.33 10.51 -22.83
CA SER A 193 -12.08 10.33 -24.09
C SER A 193 -11.30 10.86 -25.30
N ILE A 194 -10.62 11.99 -25.17
CA ILE A 194 -9.82 12.57 -26.24
C ILE A 194 -8.58 11.72 -26.57
N PHE A 195 -7.85 11.31 -25.54
CA PHE A 195 -6.58 10.55 -25.73
C PHE A 195 -6.81 9.02 -25.88
N GLY A 196 -7.99 8.52 -25.56
CA GLY A 196 -8.34 7.12 -25.63
C GLY A 196 -7.79 6.27 -24.48
N SER A 197 -6.66 6.61 -23.87
CA SER A 197 -6.10 5.86 -22.74
C SER A 197 -5.12 6.67 -21.89
N LEU A 198 -4.91 6.23 -20.65
CA LEU A 198 -3.90 6.78 -19.74
C LEU A 198 -2.47 6.65 -20.27
N ASP A 199 -2.15 5.55 -20.96
CA ASP A 199 -0.85 5.31 -21.56
C ASP A 199 -0.52 6.38 -22.61
N VAL A 200 -1.49 6.70 -23.45
CA VAL A 200 -1.35 7.76 -24.46
C VAL A 200 -1.13 9.12 -23.81
N ILE A 201 -1.88 9.46 -22.76
CA ILE A 201 -1.68 10.71 -21.99
C ILE A 201 -0.27 10.77 -21.40
N HIS A 202 0.19 9.67 -20.82
CA HIS A 202 1.53 9.58 -20.25
C HIS A 202 2.63 9.74 -21.31
N LYS A 203 2.47 9.08 -22.47
CA LYS A 203 3.41 9.18 -23.59
C LYS A 203 3.42 10.56 -24.22
N CYS A 204 2.28 11.24 -24.29
CA CYS A 204 2.19 12.63 -24.72
C CYS A 204 2.99 13.58 -23.83
N LYS A 205 3.04 13.31 -22.53
CA LYS A 205 3.81 14.10 -21.55
C LYS A 205 5.30 13.75 -21.55
N ASN A 206 5.64 12.48 -21.53
CA ASN A 206 6.98 11.98 -21.18
C ASN A 206 7.72 11.30 -22.34
N GLY A 207 7.06 11.07 -23.48
CA GLY A 207 7.55 10.24 -24.58
C GLY A 207 7.32 8.76 -24.37
N ASP A 208 7.55 8.00 -25.42
CA ASP A 208 7.51 6.53 -25.39
C ASP A 208 8.94 5.98 -25.25
N LYS A 209 9.32 5.66 -24.01
CA LYS A 209 10.66 5.17 -23.67
C LYS A 209 10.94 3.79 -24.25
N GLU A 210 9.92 2.95 -24.40
CA GLU A 210 10.06 1.59 -24.91
C GLU A 210 10.44 1.59 -26.39
N ASN A 211 9.84 2.51 -27.15
CA ASN A 211 10.11 2.67 -28.57
C ASN A 211 11.12 3.79 -28.89
N ASN A 212 11.72 4.40 -27.89
CA ASN A 212 12.67 5.50 -28.00
C ASN A 212 12.12 6.71 -28.79
N ILE A 213 10.83 7.03 -28.59
CA ILE A 213 10.14 8.14 -29.25
C ILE A 213 10.08 9.33 -28.27
N SER A 214 10.51 10.51 -28.71
CA SER A 214 10.40 11.72 -27.90
C SER A 214 8.93 12.12 -27.68
N ALA A 215 8.64 12.83 -26.59
CA ALA A 215 7.30 13.31 -26.31
C ALA A 215 6.73 14.20 -27.43
N ALA A 216 7.58 15.02 -28.06
CA ALA A 216 7.17 15.87 -29.17
C ALA A 216 6.78 15.05 -30.42
N SER A 217 7.63 14.08 -30.80
CA SER A 217 7.31 13.18 -31.92
C SER A 217 6.05 12.39 -31.66
N PHE A 218 5.87 11.85 -30.45
CA PHE A 218 4.70 11.11 -30.08
C PHE A 218 3.40 11.94 -30.18
N ARG A 219 3.42 13.21 -29.72
CA ARG A 219 2.28 14.12 -29.86
C ARG A 219 1.96 14.44 -31.32
N ASN A 220 2.98 14.65 -32.14
CA ASN A 220 2.79 14.89 -33.57
C ASN A 220 2.16 13.65 -34.25
N ASP A 221 2.64 12.45 -33.94
CA ASP A 221 2.09 11.22 -34.50
C ASP A 221 0.63 11.00 -34.11
N ILE A 222 0.28 11.31 -32.86
CA ILE A 222 -1.11 11.25 -32.40
C ILE A 222 -1.99 12.30 -33.10
N ALA A 223 -1.50 13.53 -33.20
CA ALA A 223 -2.21 14.58 -33.90
C ALA A 223 -2.47 14.20 -35.36
N HIS A 224 -1.47 13.62 -36.03
CA HIS A 224 -1.63 13.10 -37.38
C HIS A 224 -2.63 11.95 -37.48
N LYS A 225 -2.53 10.94 -36.62
CA LYS A 225 -3.43 9.78 -36.61
C LYS A 225 -4.89 10.14 -36.39
N ASN A 226 -5.14 11.16 -35.58
CA ASN A 226 -6.50 11.62 -35.29
C ASN A 226 -6.94 12.76 -36.20
N GLY A 227 -6.13 13.14 -37.19
CA GLY A 227 -6.40 14.26 -38.06
C GLY A 227 -6.25 15.63 -37.37
N TRP A 228 -5.57 15.71 -36.25
CA TRP A 228 -5.30 16.94 -35.48
C TRP A 228 -3.97 17.55 -35.96
N ASN A 229 -3.93 17.99 -37.18
CA ASN A 229 -2.75 18.66 -37.73
C ASN A 229 -3.02 20.16 -38.00
N GLU A 230 -1.98 20.90 -38.29
CA GLU A 230 -2.07 22.35 -38.51
C GLU A 230 -3.02 22.75 -39.67
N THR A 231 -3.37 21.81 -40.54
CA THR A 231 -4.33 22.04 -41.64
C THR A 231 -5.77 21.93 -41.21
N LEU A 232 -6.04 21.52 -39.98
CA LEU A 232 -7.41 21.41 -39.41
C LEU A 232 -7.96 22.72 -38.85
N ASP A 233 -7.23 23.82 -38.94
CA ASP A 233 -7.72 25.15 -38.59
C ASP A 233 -9.02 25.53 -39.30
N THR A 234 -9.41 24.78 -40.30
CA THR A 234 -10.61 25.04 -41.11
C THR A 234 -11.85 24.25 -40.63
N SER A 235 -11.73 23.26 -39.74
CA SER A 235 -12.91 22.56 -39.23
C SER A 235 -13.36 23.12 -37.88
N ILE A 236 -14.01 24.28 -37.97
CA ILE A 236 -14.60 24.98 -36.84
C ILE A 236 -15.49 24.08 -35.98
N ASP A 237 -16.16 23.11 -36.58
CA ASP A 237 -17.06 22.20 -35.87
C ASP A 237 -16.30 21.15 -35.01
N PHE A 238 -15.11 20.73 -35.45
CA PHE A 238 -14.24 19.84 -34.66
C PHE A 238 -13.61 20.59 -33.48
N ILE A 239 -13.16 21.81 -33.70
CA ILE A 239 -12.57 22.68 -32.67
C ILE A 239 -13.61 23.00 -31.59
N LYS A 240 -14.87 23.25 -31.97
CA LYS A 240 -15.97 23.48 -31.02
C LYS A 240 -16.35 22.26 -30.19
N GLN A 241 -16.11 21.04 -30.70
CA GLN A 241 -16.39 19.79 -29.98
C GLN A 241 -15.28 19.38 -29.02
N ILE A 242 -14.04 19.78 -29.27
CA ILE A 242 -12.85 19.24 -28.58
C ILE A 242 -12.05 20.33 -27.86
N ASP A 243 -12.54 21.57 -27.76
CA ASP A 243 -11.84 22.64 -27.05
C ASP A 243 -10.29 22.57 -27.18
N ASP A 244 -9.76 23.05 -28.31
CA ASP A 244 -8.33 23.31 -28.44
C ASP A 244 -7.35 22.13 -28.48
N VAL A 245 -7.73 20.91 -28.82
CA VAL A 245 -6.84 19.74 -28.73
C VAL A 245 -5.98 19.45 -29.97
N TYR A 246 -6.16 20.16 -31.04
CA TYR A 246 -5.50 19.92 -32.32
C TYR A 246 -3.99 20.34 -32.36
N ASN A 247 -3.57 21.20 -31.46
CA ASN A 247 -2.18 21.70 -31.39
C ASN A 247 -1.32 20.82 -30.48
N PRO A 248 -0.13 20.35 -30.92
CA PRO A 248 0.76 19.54 -30.09
C PRO A 248 1.16 20.17 -28.75
N ASN A 249 1.22 21.50 -28.67
CA ASN A 249 1.51 22.21 -27.41
C ASN A 249 0.31 22.15 -26.46
N ILE A 250 -0.91 22.26 -26.99
CA ILE A 250 -2.16 22.12 -26.21
C ILE A 250 -2.30 20.67 -25.73
N LEU A 251 -1.95 19.69 -26.57
CA LEU A 251 -1.89 18.28 -26.12
C LEU A 251 -0.94 18.09 -24.94
N LEU A 252 0.25 18.75 -24.98
CA LEU A 252 1.19 18.69 -23.87
C LEU A 252 0.61 19.33 -22.61
N GLU A 253 0.06 20.52 -22.73
CA GLU A 253 -0.56 21.24 -21.62
C GLU A 253 -1.69 20.43 -21.00
N ARG A 254 -2.60 19.90 -21.84
CA ARG A 254 -3.71 19.08 -21.38
C ARG A 254 -3.24 17.77 -20.70
N ALA A 255 -2.22 17.11 -21.25
CA ALA A 255 -1.62 15.94 -20.62
C ALA A 255 -0.95 16.25 -19.26
N CYS A 256 -0.27 17.40 -19.15
CA CYS A 256 0.28 17.86 -17.89
C CYS A 256 -0.80 18.19 -16.87
N ASN A 257 -1.84 18.94 -17.28
CA ASN A 257 -2.96 19.31 -16.43
C ASN A 257 -3.76 18.11 -15.97
N PHE A 258 -3.88 17.06 -16.79
CA PHE A 258 -4.54 15.82 -16.40
C PHE A 258 -3.94 15.24 -15.12
N PHE A 259 -2.63 15.12 -15.02
CA PHE A 259 -1.99 14.55 -13.83
C PHE A 259 -2.10 15.47 -12.61
N ASN A 260 -2.05 16.78 -12.81
CA ASN A 260 -2.24 17.76 -11.73
C ASN A 260 -3.67 17.69 -11.19
N ILE A 261 -4.68 17.74 -12.07
CA ILE A 261 -6.09 17.67 -11.69
C ILE A 261 -6.46 16.32 -11.08
N ALA A 262 -5.91 15.22 -11.63
CA ALA A 262 -6.09 13.90 -11.04
C ALA A 262 -5.48 13.81 -9.62
N LYS A 263 -4.36 14.49 -9.37
CA LYS A 263 -3.77 14.61 -8.04
C LYS A 263 -4.67 15.45 -7.14
N GLU A 264 -5.07 16.65 -7.57
CA GLU A 264 -5.95 17.55 -6.80
C GLU A 264 -7.28 16.88 -6.45
N ARG A 265 -7.89 16.13 -7.39
CA ARG A 265 -9.09 15.35 -7.11
C ARG A 265 -8.87 14.30 -6.02
N ARG A 266 -7.73 13.60 -6.04
CA ARG A 266 -7.40 12.62 -4.99
C ARG A 266 -7.15 13.29 -3.65
N ASP A 267 -6.45 14.40 -3.65
CA ASP A 267 -6.15 15.16 -2.43
C ASP A 267 -7.44 15.71 -1.82
N LEU A 268 -8.35 16.24 -2.63
CA LEU A 268 -9.68 16.69 -2.20
C LEU A 268 -10.47 15.59 -1.47
N LEU A 269 -10.41 14.34 -1.95
CA LEU A 269 -11.09 13.22 -1.32
C LEU A 269 -10.35 12.72 -0.07
N SER A 270 -9.03 12.63 -0.16
CA SER A 270 -8.20 12.12 0.93
C SER A 270 -8.22 13.07 2.14
N ASP A 271 -8.23 14.37 1.89
CA ASP A 271 -8.12 15.44 2.88
C ASP A 271 -9.49 16.09 3.17
N ASN A 272 -10.58 15.35 2.97
CA ASN A 272 -11.92 15.81 3.27
C ASN A 272 -12.07 16.12 4.76
N VAL A 273 -12.19 17.39 5.10
CA VAL A 273 -12.25 17.89 6.49
C VAL A 273 -13.46 17.35 7.26
N ASN A 274 -14.54 17.00 6.58
CA ASN A 274 -15.71 16.40 7.22
C ASN A 274 -15.41 15.03 7.88
N LYS A 275 -14.27 14.41 7.56
CA LYS A 275 -13.80 13.18 8.20
C LYS A 275 -13.31 13.43 9.63
N LEU A 276 -12.97 14.68 10.00
CA LEU A 276 -12.40 15.01 11.30
C LEU A 276 -13.35 14.71 12.46
N ASP A 277 -14.63 15.01 12.31
CA ASP A 277 -15.63 14.77 13.35
C ASP A 277 -15.84 13.27 13.61
N ILE A 278 -15.80 12.47 12.56
CA ILE A 278 -15.89 11.01 12.67
C ILE A 278 -14.62 10.43 13.31
N ILE A 279 -13.45 10.97 12.98
CA ILE A 279 -12.18 10.59 13.61
C ILE A 279 -12.24 10.91 15.10
N GLU A 280 -12.72 12.10 15.49
CA GLU A 280 -12.91 12.47 16.89
C GLU A 280 -13.83 11.50 17.62
N LYS A 281 -15.00 11.19 17.03
CA LYS A 281 -15.97 10.25 17.59
C LYS A 281 -15.33 8.88 17.82
N ILE A 282 -14.65 8.33 16.80
CA ILE A 282 -13.96 7.04 16.93
C ILE A 282 -12.91 7.07 18.04
N CYS A 283 -12.13 8.15 18.16
CA CYS A 283 -11.13 8.29 19.20
C CYS A 283 -11.78 8.35 20.61
N ARG A 284 -12.90 9.04 20.76
CA ARG A 284 -13.62 9.12 22.05
C ARG A 284 -14.25 7.77 22.45
N ASP A 285 -14.83 7.06 21.49
CA ASP A 285 -15.44 5.73 21.69
C ASP A 285 -14.39 4.67 22.06
N ASN A 286 -13.13 4.92 21.72
CA ASN A 286 -12.01 4.00 21.95
C ASN A 286 -10.88 4.64 22.80
N LYS A 287 -11.24 5.48 23.78
CA LYS A 287 -10.28 6.28 24.58
C LYS A 287 -9.18 5.47 25.30
N ASP A 288 -9.46 4.21 25.62
CA ASP A 288 -8.53 3.32 26.33
C ASP A 288 -7.66 2.49 25.37
N LYS A 289 -7.83 2.68 24.05
CA LYS A 289 -7.12 1.94 23.00
C LYS A 289 -6.05 2.80 22.35
N ARG A 290 -5.02 2.14 21.86
CA ARG A 290 -4.02 2.77 21.00
C ARG A 290 -4.52 2.81 19.58
N ILE A 291 -4.69 4.02 19.05
CA ILE A 291 -5.29 4.25 17.73
C ILE A 291 -4.23 4.82 16.80
N LEU A 292 -4.02 4.14 15.67
CA LEU A 292 -3.19 4.62 14.59
C LEU A 292 -4.07 5.24 13.52
N ILE A 293 -3.86 6.51 13.18
CA ILE A 293 -4.56 7.18 12.09
C ILE A 293 -3.62 7.27 10.90
N VAL A 294 -4.01 6.67 9.78
CA VAL A 294 -3.22 6.60 8.57
C VAL A 294 -3.82 7.51 7.51
N SER A 295 -3.11 8.58 7.16
CA SER A 295 -3.49 9.53 6.12
C SER A 295 -2.64 9.37 4.87
N LYS A 296 -3.18 9.71 3.71
CA LYS A 296 -2.42 9.70 2.47
C LYS A 296 -1.42 10.84 2.41
N ASN A 297 -1.83 12.03 2.88
CA ASN A 297 -1.04 13.25 2.85
C ASN A 297 -0.57 13.63 4.26
N GLY A 298 0.67 14.12 4.37
CA GLY A 298 1.24 14.59 5.65
C GLY A 298 0.57 15.84 6.18
N THR A 299 0.10 16.71 5.29
CA THR A 299 -0.66 17.93 5.64
C THR A 299 -1.96 17.58 6.37
N PHE A 300 -2.71 16.61 5.87
CA PHE A 300 -3.93 16.16 6.53
C PHE A 300 -3.64 15.41 7.84
N ALA A 301 -2.55 14.63 7.90
CA ALA A 301 -2.10 14.04 9.17
C ALA A 301 -1.80 15.11 10.24
N ALA A 302 -1.17 16.23 9.86
CA ALA A 302 -0.92 17.36 10.73
C ALA A 302 -2.22 18.04 11.17
N GLU A 303 -3.16 18.21 10.25
CA GLU A 303 -4.48 18.80 10.54
C GLU A 303 -5.27 17.95 11.53
N ILE A 304 -5.31 16.63 11.35
CA ILE A 304 -5.92 15.68 12.27
C ILE A 304 -5.30 15.84 13.68
N THR A 305 -3.97 15.86 13.76
CA THR A 305 -3.30 16.02 15.07
C THR A 305 -3.68 17.33 15.75
N LYS A 306 -3.66 18.44 15.00
CA LYS A 306 -4.06 19.74 15.51
C LYS A 306 -5.51 19.76 15.99
N TYR A 307 -6.42 19.20 15.17
CA TYR A 307 -7.83 19.10 15.50
C TYR A 307 -8.07 18.30 16.77
N LEU A 308 -7.52 17.09 16.88
CA LEU A 308 -7.70 16.23 18.05
C LEU A 308 -7.12 16.83 19.32
N ASN A 309 -5.92 17.44 19.25
CA ASN A 309 -5.32 18.11 20.40
C ASN A 309 -6.17 19.29 20.85
N ASN A 310 -6.78 20.09 19.96
CA ASN A 310 -7.70 21.16 20.29
C ASN A 310 -8.98 20.65 20.97
N LYS A 311 -9.39 19.40 20.67
CA LYS A 311 -10.53 18.73 21.32
C LYS A 311 -10.16 17.99 22.62
N GLY A 312 -8.91 18.14 23.08
CA GLY A 312 -8.43 17.52 24.32
C GLY A 312 -8.05 16.03 24.18
N ILE A 313 -7.89 15.54 22.94
CA ILE A 313 -7.43 14.18 22.68
C ILE A 313 -5.93 14.23 22.35
N SER A 314 -5.09 13.64 23.21
CA SER A 314 -3.63 13.66 23.04
C SER A 314 -3.21 12.83 21.82
N CYS A 315 -2.82 13.50 20.74
CA CYS A 315 -2.42 12.93 19.47
C CYS A 315 -1.00 13.36 19.09
N GLY A 316 -0.15 12.40 18.71
CA GLY A 316 1.19 12.66 18.19
C GLY A 316 1.23 12.63 16.67
N ASN A 317 2.22 13.34 16.10
CA ASN A 317 2.52 13.35 14.66
C ASN A 317 3.65 12.37 14.31
N TYR A 318 3.52 11.68 13.18
CA TYR A 318 4.59 10.90 12.57
C TYR A 318 4.57 11.06 11.04
N HIS A 319 5.13 12.15 10.55
CA HIS A 319 5.22 12.47 9.12
C HIS A 319 6.28 13.55 8.85
N ASP A 320 6.52 13.85 7.59
CA ASP A 320 7.51 14.82 7.10
C ASP A 320 7.04 16.29 7.07
N CYS A 321 5.74 16.51 7.32
CA CYS A 321 5.12 17.85 7.32
C CYS A 321 4.99 18.43 8.74
N ILE A 322 5.90 18.09 9.65
CA ILE A 322 5.95 18.65 11.00
C ILE A 322 6.90 19.83 10.98
N ASP A 323 6.42 21.00 11.45
CA ASP A 323 7.26 22.16 11.61
C ASP A 323 8.30 21.95 12.72
N ASP A 324 9.44 22.60 12.56
CA ASP A 324 10.46 22.64 13.59
C ASP A 324 9.90 23.26 14.89
N ALA A 325 10.11 22.61 16.01
CA ALA A 325 9.57 23.04 17.29
C ALA A 325 10.62 23.03 18.39
N PRO A 326 10.45 23.85 19.47
CA PRO A 326 11.28 23.75 20.65
C PRO A 326 11.18 22.36 21.28
N LEU A 327 12.33 21.76 21.60
CA LEU A 327 12.36 20.56 22.42
C LEU A 327 11.85 20.91 23.84
N VAL A 328 10.90 20.13 24.31
CA VAL A 328 10.43 20.22 25.71
C VAL A 328 10.85 18.96 26.46
N ASP A 329 11.07 19.10 27.76
CA ASP A 329 11.31 17.97 28.66
C ASP A 329 9.98 17.27 29.04
N ASP A 330 10.08 16.27 29.93
CA ASP A 330 8.92 15.46 30.35
C ASP A 330 7.87 16.32 31.15
N ASN A 331 8.24 17.50 31.62
CA ASN A 331 7.36 18.45 32.32
C ASN A 331 6.80 19.54 31.38
N GLY A 332 7.10 19.45 30.06
CA GLY A 332 6.69 20.45 29.07
C GLY A 332 7.53 21.75 29.11
N ILE A 333 8.67 21.77 29.80
CA ILE A 333 9.56 22.94 29.89
C ILE A 333 10.51 22.94 28.69
N PRO A 334 10.63 24.07 27.94
CA PRO A 334 11.55 24.17 26.83
C PRO A 334 13.01 23.92 27.24
N VAL A 335 13.67 23.04 26.51
CA VAL A 335 15.08 22.69 26.72
C VAL A 335 15.98 23.70 26.00
N LEU A 336 16.98 24.23 26.73
CA LEU A 336 17.98 25.12 26.16
C LEU A 336 19.28 24.37 25.82
N TYR A 337 20.03 24.90 24.87
CA TYR A 337 21.39 24.40 24.63
C TYR A 337 22.28 24.68 25.85
N LYS A 338 22.91 23.66 26.40
CA LYS A 338 23.77 23.76 27.57
C LYS A 338 25.20 24.22 27.26
N THR A 339 25.65 23.97 26.02
CA THR A 339 27.04 24.23 25.59
C THR A 339 27.09 24.73 24.14
N GLY A 340 28.23 25.24 23.69
CA GLY A 340 28.48 25.68 22.31
C GLY A 340 27.96 27.09 21.99
N VAL A 341 28.02 27.45 20.68
CA VAL A 341 27.63 28.80 20.17
C VAL A 341 26.16 29.15 20.42
N ASN A 342 25.32 28.14 20.59
CA ASN A 342 23.88 28.30 20.85
C ASN A 342 23.50 28.20 22.34
N LYS A 343 24.47 28.21 23.26
CA LYS A 343 24.20 28.15 24.72
C LYS A 343 23.15 29.17 25.13
N GLY A 344 22.12 28.72 25.84
CA GLY A 344 21.01 29.55 26.32
C GLY A 344 19.90 29.80 25.29
N LYS A 345 20.03 29.36 24.03
CA LYS A 345 18.94 29.40 23.04
C LYS A 345 18.07 28.16 23.18
N LEU A 346 16.82 28.28 22.71
CA LEU A 346 15.90 27.14 22.61
C LEU A 346 16.49 26.06 21.70
N ARG A 347 16.45 24.82 22.15
CA ARG A 347 16.83 23.68 21.30
C ARG A 347 15.67 23.34 20.37
N ILE A 348 15.84 23.64 19.09
CA ILE A 348 14.87 23.34 18.05
C ILE A 348 15.11 21.94 17.54
N VAL A 349 14.04 21.18 17.30
CA VAL A 349 14.06 19.82 16.77
C VAL A 349 13.15 19.71 15.56
N GLY A 350 13.66 19.06 14.52
CA GLY A 350 12.93 18.86 13.26
C GLY A 350 11.98 17.66 13.29
N ALA A 351 11.27 17.45 12.20
CA ALA A 351 10.23 16.44 12.02
C ALA A 351 10.66 15.03 12.40
N GLN A 352 11.87 14.60 12.01
CA GLN A 352 12.35 13.24 12.29
C GLN A 352 12.49 12.97 13.79
N PHE A 353 13.03 13.92 14.54
CA PHE A 353 13.18 13.78 15.99
C PHE A 353 11.83 13.78 16.69
N GLN A 354 10.92 14.68 16.29
CA GLN A 354 9.56 14.75 16.84
C GLN A 354 8.80 13.45 16.55
N SER A 355 8.88 12.91 15.32
CA SER A 355 8.27 11.64 14.92
C SER A 355 8.77 10.48 15.78
N SER A 356 10.09 10.34 15.96
CA SER A 356 10.68 9.28 16.79
C SER A 356 10.27 9.42 18.26
N THR A 357 10.17 10.66 18.78
CA THR A 357 9.70 10.91 20.14
C THR A 357 8.24 10.51 20.30
N ASN A 358 7.38 10.86 19.33
CA ASN A 358 5.96 10.52 19.37
C ASN A 358 5.74 9.00 19.20
N GLU A 359 6.52 8.31 18.38
CA GLU A 359 6.51 6.85 18.28
C GLU A 359 6.81 6.20 19.64
N LYS A 360 7.85 6.67 20.33
CA LYS A 360 8.19 6.19 21.68
C LYS A 360 7.05 6.46 22.67
N ARG A 361 6.53 7.68 22.73
CA ARG A 361 5.42 8.03 23.61
C ARG A 361 4.16 7.19 23.35
N PHE A 362 3.89 6.85 22.08
CA PHE A 362 2.78 5.98 21.71
C PHE A 362 3.01 4.53 22.18
N ASN A 363 4.22 3.99 21.99
CA ASN A 363 4.59 2.67 22.48
C ASN A 363 4.56 2.56 24.01
N ASP A 364 5.01 3.62 24.69
CA ASP A 364 5.01 3.73 26.16
C ASP A 364 3.61 4.07 26.73
N LYS A 365 2.58 4.18 25.87
CA LYS A 365 1.20 4.56 26.23
C LYS A 365 1.07 5.94 26.88
N ALA A 366 2.04 6.82 26.68
CA ALA A 366 1.96 8.22 27.11
C ALA A 366 1.02 9.06 26.23
N ILE A 367 0.78 8.62 25.00
CA ILE A 367 -0.27 9.10 24.10
C ILE A 367 -1.02 7.91 23.53
N ASN A 368 -2.32 8.05 23.31
CA ASN A 368 -3.15 6.96 22.80
C ASN A 368 -3.43 7.07 21.29
N VAL A 369 -3.15 8.20 20.66
CA VAL A 369 -3.40 8.42 19.23
C VAL A 369 -2.11 8.85 18.54
N LEU A 370 -1.82 8.23 17.40
CA LEU A 370 -0.70 8.58 16.52
C LEU A 370 -1.20 8.78 15.09
N SER A 371 -1.01 10.00 14.55
CA SER A 371 -1.36 10.33 13.18
C SER A 371 -0.13 10.20 12.27
N ILE A 372 -0.23 9.40 11.22
CA ILE A 372 0.88 9.12 10.30
C ILE A 372 0.51 9.41 8.85
N LYS A 373 1.53 9.70 8.05
CA LYS A 373 1.44 9.68 6.58
C LYS A 373 1.74 8.26 6.08
N CYS A 374 0.85 7.71 5.26
CA CYS A 374 1.11 6.45 4.59
C CYS A 374 2.22 6.62 3.54
N SER A 375 3.37 6.01 3.79
CA SER A 375 4.43 5.90 2.80
C SER A 375 5.00 4.48 2.80
N SER A 376 5.49 4.03 1.65
CA SER A 376 6.13 2.72 1.50
C SER A 376 7.36 2.52 2.39
N ASN A 377 7.96 3.62 2.86
CA ASN A 377 9.19 3.63 3.63
C ASN A 377 8.99 3.75 5.15
N VAL A 378 7.74 3.86 5.63
CA VAL A 378 7.45 3.97 7.06
C VAL A 378 7.67 2.60 7.71
N LYS A 379 8.78 2.45 8.43
CA LYS A 379 9.10 1.26 9.25
C LYS A 379 8.72 1.53 10.71
N LEU A 380 7.42 1.58 10.98
CA LEU A 380 6.93 1.72 12.34
C LEU A 380 6.98 0.37 13.07
N LYS A 381 7.56 0.38 14.26
CA LYS A 381 7.50 -0.74 15.21
C LYS A 381 6.51 -0.37 16.33
N ILE A 382 5.24 -0.32 15.97
CA ILE A 382 4.19 0.04 16.92
C ILE A 382 3.16 -1.09 17.02
N ALA A 383 2.62 -1.24 18.21
CA ALA A 383 1.44 -2.05 18.45
C ALA A 383 0.25 -1.10 18.65
N CYS A 384 -0.81 -1.29 17.86
CA CYS A 384 -2.05 -0.53 17.99
C CYS A 384 -3.25 -1.49 18.12
N ASP A 385 -4.28 -1.00 18.80
CA ASP A 385 -5.50 -1.78 19.04
C ASP A 385 -6.57 -1.48 17.98
N ALA A 386 -6.47 -0.32 17.33
CA ALA A 386 -7.35 0.10 16.25
C ALA A 386 -6.58 0.95 15.22
N VAL A 387 -7.03 0.87 13.96
CA VAL A 387 -6.48 1.65 12.85
C VAL A 387 -7.61 2.45 12.19
N ILE A 388 -7.39 3.74 11.95
CA ILE A 388 -8.27 4.58 11.14
C ILE A 388 -7.59 4.85 9.81
N LEU A 389 -8.20 4.43 8.71
CA LEU A 389 -7.76 4.73 7.35
C LEU A 389 -8.60 5.88 6.80
N THR A 390 -7.98 7.01 6.52
CA THR A 390 -8.71 8.23 6.12
C THR A 390 -9.05 8.30 4.64
N SER A 391 -8.65 7.30 3.84
CA SER A 391 -8.94 7.24 2.40
C SER A 391 -9.07 5.79 1.91
N CYS A 392 -9.72 5.61 0.78
CA CYS A 392 -9.75 4.36 0.03
C CYS A 392 -8.74 4.32 -1.14
N LEU A 393 -8.04 5.42 -1.39
CA LEU A 393 -7.15 5.60 -2.54
C LEU A 393 -5.70 5.19 -2.24
N TYR A 394 -5.48 4.22 -1.36
CA TYR A 394 -4.16 3.61 -1.15
C TYR A 394 -3.85 2.63 -2.28
N ASP A 395 -2.59 2.58 -2.68
CA ASP A 395 -2.16 1.70 -3.79
C ASP A 395 -2.33 0.22 -3.43
N ASN A 396 -2.10 -0.12 -2.16
CA ASN A 396 -2.35 -1.47 -1.63
C ASN A 396 -2.98 -1.39 -0.25
N ILE A 397 -4.31 -1.37 -0.20
CA ILE A 397 -5.08 -1.23 1.03
C ILE A 397 -4.96 -2.47 1.94
N ILE A 398 -4.83 -3.67 1.35
CA ILE A 398 -4.71 -4.92 2.12
C ILE A 398 -3.38 -4.95 2.85
N ASP A 399 -2.30 -4.53 2.20
CA ASP A 399 -0.98 -4.43 2.82
C ASP A 399 -0.97 -3.39 3.96
N VAL A 400 -1.63 -2.26 3.76
CA VAL A 400 -1.80 -1.24 4.81
C VAL A 400 -2.58 -1.80 5.99
N LYS A 401 -3.70 -2.49 5.75
CA LYS A 401 -4.52 -3.10 6.79
C LYS A 401 -3.75 -4.17 7.58
N THR A 402 -3.10 -5.11 6.89
CA THR A 402 -2.33 -6.20 7.52
C THR A 402 -1.08 -5.71 8.23
N ARG A 403 -0.42 -4.69 7.68
CA ARG A 403 0.81 -4.14 8.25
C ARG A 403 0.57 -3.44 9.58
N PHE A 404 -0.59 -2.80 9.74
CA PHE A 404 -0.93 -2.04 10.94
C PHE A 404 -1.88 -2.79 11.88
N ALA A 405 -2.47 -3.90 11.43
CA ALA A 405 -3.20 -4.78 12.32
C ALA A 405 -2.23 -5.40 13.33
N ASN A 406 -2.56 -5.32 14.61
CA ASN A 406 -1.71 -5.88 15.65
C ASN A 406 -1.82 -7.42 15.65
N VAL A 407 -0.86 -8.07 15.02
CA VAL A 407 -0.81 -9.54 14.87
C VAL A 407 -0.46 -10.24 16.20
N GLU A 408 -0.01 -9.51 17.22
CA GLU A 408 0.42 -10.07 18.50
C GLU A 408 -0.75 -10.35 19.46
N PHE A 409 -1.92 -9.77 19.22
CA PHE A 409 -3.10 -9.98 20.08
C PHE A 409 -3.95 -11.16 19.57
N ILE A 410 -3.58 -12.34 20.02
CA ILE A 410 -4.39 -13.56 19.82
C ILE A 410 -5.69 -13.42 20.59
N GLY A 411 -6.82 -13.38 19.88
CA GLY A 411 -8.17 -13.49 20.46
C GLY A 411 -8.99 -12.22 20.62
N VAL A 412 -8.44 -11.05 20.23
CA VAL A 412 -9.20 -9.80 20.18
C VAL A 412 -9.25 -9.29 18.74
N PRO A 413 -10.44 -9.08 18.15
CA PRO A 413 -10.55 -8.51 16.82
C PRO A 413 -9.86 -7.15 16.77
N THR A 414 -8.91 -6.97 15.86
CA THR A 414 -8.38 -5.65 15.56
C THR A 414 -9.43 -4.88 14.79
N LYS A 415 -9.76 -3.68 15.23
CA LYS A 415 -10.73 -2.81 14.56
C LYS A 415 -10.04 -1.93 13.53
N VAL A 416 -10.52 -1.97 12.30
CA VAL A 416 -10.14 -1.05 11.24
C VAL A 416 -11.34 -0.17 10.92
N TYR A 417 -11.18 1.12 11.11
CA TYR A 417 -12.15 2.13 10.72
C TYR A 417 -11.74 2.71 9.38
N ARG A 418 -12.58 2.57 8.37
CA ARG A 418 -12.27 3.05 7.04
C ARG A 418 -13.21 4.17 6.65
N LEU A 419 -12.65 5.37 6.51
CA LEU A 419 -13.38 6.55 6.09
C LEU A 419 -13.26 6.69 4.57
N TYR A 420 -14.37 6.89 3.89
CA TYR A 420 -14.41 7.12 2.46
C TYR A 420 -15.35 8.27 2.14
N THR A 421 -15.09 8.94 1.03
CA THR A 421 -16.00 10.00 0.57
C THR A 421 -17.09 9.39 -0.28
N SER A 422 -18.36 9.53 0.17
CA SER A 422 -19.56 8.98 -0.47
C SER A 422 -19.77 9.58 -1.86
N ASN A 423 -20.36 8.79 -2.76
CA ASN A 423 -20.70 9.20 -4.13
C ASN A 423 -19.49 9.67 -4.97
N THR A 424 -18.32 9.08 -4.73
CA THR A 424 -17.08 9.39 -5.44
C THR A 424 -16.33 8.12 -5.85
N ILE A 425 -15.19 8.29 -6.52
CA ILE A 425 -14.30 7.16 -6.87
C ILE A 425 -13.81 6.38 -5.64
N GLU A 426 -13.82 6.95 -4.43
CA GLU A 426 -13.52 6.19 -3.21
C GLU A 426 -14.58 5.14 -2.93
N ASN A 427 -15.85 5.48 -3.13
CA ASN A 427 -16.97 4.55 -2.98
C ASN A 427 -16.91 3.43 -4.04
N GLU A 428 -16.66 3.80 -5.30
CA GLU A 428 -16.51 2.83 -6.41
C GLU A 428 -15.37 1.84 -6.12
N LYS A 429 -14.22 2.35 -5.69
CA LYS A 429 -13.05 1.52 -5.36
C LYS A 429 -13.35 0.60 -4.18
N LEU A 430 -14.07 1.08 -3.18
CA LEU A 430 -14.48 0.30 -2.03
C LEU A 430 -15.38 -0.88 -2.42
N ASN A 431 -16.32 -0.65 -3.35
CA ASN A 431 -17.27 -1.67 -3.82
C ASN A 431 -16.61 -2.72 -4.72
N THR A 432 -15.52 -2.36 -5.40
CA THR A 432 -14.78 -3.28 -6.28
C THR A 432 -13.63 -4.01 -5.58
N GLU A 433 -13.34 -3.66 -4.33
CA GLU A 433 -12.25 -4.26 -3.57
C GLU A 433 -12.55 -5.72 -3.19
N LYS A 434 -11.61 -6.61 -3.48
CA LYS A 434 -11.67 -7.99 -2.97
C LYS A 434 -11.33 -7.98 -1.48
N VAL A 435 -12.26 -8.43 -0.68
CA VAL A 435 -12.11 -8.51 0.77
C VAL A 435 -11.46 -9.85 1.13
N SER A 436 -10.46 -9.80 2.01
CA SER A 436 -9.88 -11.00 2.59
C SER A 436 -10.93 -11.72 3.47
N PRO A 437 -11.00 -13.06 3.48
CA PRO A 437 -11.92 -13.82 4.31
C PRO A 437 -11.72 -13.61 5.83
N THR A 438 -10.60 -13.02 6.24
CA THR A 438 -10.30 -12.67 7.64
C THR A 438 -10.95 -11.36 8.10
N PHE A 439 -11.59 -10.60 7.18
CA PHE A 439 -12.24 -9.34 7.50
C PHE A 439 -13.76 -9.51 7.59
N THR A 440 -14.33 -9.10 8.72
CA THR A 440 -15.78 -8.90 8.86
C THR A 440 -16.09 -7.43 8.57
N ILE A 441 -16.88 -7.17 7.51
CA ILE A 441 -17.24 -5.81 7.10
C ILE A 441 -18.52 -5.39 7.80
N ILE A 442 -18.49 -4.23 8.42
CA ILE A 442 -19.62 -3.56 9.05
C ILE A 442 -19.78 -2.21 8.35
N ASN A 443 -20.85 -2.07 7.57
CA ASN A 443 -21.19 -0.76 7.00
C ASN A 443 -21.95 0.01 8.09
N GLU A 444 -21.32 1.06 8.58
CA GLU A 444 -21.99 2.00 9.46
C GLU A 444 -22.96 2.83 8.62
N THR A 445 -24.12 3.11 9.17
CA THR A 445 -25.10 3.96 8.49
C THR A 445 -24.45 5.28 8.09
N GLU A 446 -24.60 5.66 6.82
CA GLU A 446 -24.24 6.99 6.34
C GLU A 446 -24.92 7.99 7.27
N ASN A 447 -24.15 8.63 8.12
CA ASN A 447 -24.63 9.85 8.76
C ASN A 447 -24.69 10.86 7.62
N ASN A 448 -25.88 11.03 7.01
CA ASN A 448 -26.18 12.19 6.21
C ASN A 448 -26.02 13.37 7.17
N ILE A 449 -24.88 14.01 7.12
CA ILE A 449 -24.67 15.28 7.77
C ILE A 449 -25.49 16.26 6.94
N GLU A 450 -26.72 16.49 7.36
CA GLU A 450 -27.54 17.55 6.80
C GLU A 450 -26.93 18.89 7.26
N TYR A 451 -26.41 19.64 6.31
CA TYR A 451 -26.03 21.03 6.54
C TYR A 451 -27.31 21.87 6.62
N ASP A 452 -27.52 22.52 7.73
CA ASP A 452 -28.45 23.62 7.79
C ASP A 452 -27.88 24.80 7.00
N GLU A 453 -28.40 25.03 5.80
CA GLU A 453 -27.99 26.11 4.90
C GLU A 453 -28.13 27.51 5.53
N ASN A 454 -28.95 27.67 6.59
CA ASN A 454 -29.22 28.95 7.22
C ASN A 454 -28.32 29.28 8.41
N SER A 455 -27.77 28.31 9.09
CA SER A 455 -26.93 28.52 10.30
C SER A 455 -25.46 28.25 10.10
N GLY A 456 -25.06 27.54 9.04
CA GLY A 456 -23.70 27.04 8.82
C GLY A 456 -23.26 25.99 9.87
N ASN A 457 -24.19 25.49 10.68
CA ASN A 457 -23.92 24.49 11.70
C ASN A 457 -24.32 23.10 11.21
N ILE A 458 -23.54 22.11 11.68
CA ILE A 458 -23.81 20.69 11.43
C ILE A 458 -24.95 20.27 12.37
N ILE A 459 -26.03 19.71 11.81
CA ILE A 459 -27.07 19.04 12.60
C ILE A 459 -26.64 17.58 12.74
N LEU A 460 -26.36 17.16 13.97
CA LEU A 460 -25.99 15.78 14.32
C LEU A 460 -27.23 14.89 14.42
#